data_9dbbc8bf242227014fa0610ae080f3e1
#
_entry.id   9dbbc8bf242227014fa0610ae080f3e1
#
_cell.length_a   1.000
_cell.length_b   1.000
_cell.length_c   1.000
_cell.angle_alpha   90.00
_cell.angle_beta   90.00
_cell.angle_gamma   90.00
#
_symmetry.space_group_name_H-M   'P 1'
#
loop_
_entity.id
_entity.type
_entity.pdbx_description
1 polymer ?
#
loop_
_entity_poly.entity_id
_entity_poly.type
_entity_poly.pdbx_seq_one_letter_code
_entity_poly.pdbx_strand_id
1 'polypeptide(L)'
;MQNIRLLADFKEIQDFLKVIEASQVVSVDIEFMRRSTYFPEPCVIQISDGENHSCIDLTLDIDYKKLFKEIFFSDKLIIFHSCRQDLEILHIVFGEIPRNIFDTQIAASFLGYKYQIGYAELVKIIFDIDINKSEKMTDWKKRPLSKNQIDYALNDVIHLGKLYS
;
A
#
# COMPACT_ATOMS: atom_id res chain seq x y z
N MET A 1 -11.41 18.15 -6.33
CA MET A 1 -10.30 17.58 -5.54
C MET A 1 -10.91 16.65 -4.53
N GLN A 2 -10.61 15.34 -4.63
CA GLN A 2 -11.00 14.40 -3.58
C GLN A 2 -10.33 14.86 -2.28
N ASN A 3 -11.11 14.89 -1.20
CA ASN A 3 -10.59 15.23 0.13
C ASN A 3 -9.74 14.04 0.59
N ILE A 4 -8.44 14.09 0.29
CA ILE A 4 -7.48 13.01 0.59
C ILE A 4 -7.37 12.92 2.11
N ARG A 5 -7.90 11.84 2.69
CA ARG A 5 -7.88 11.58 4.14
C ARG A 5 -7.74 10.09 4.41
N LEU A 6 -7.35 9.78 5.63
CA LEU A 6 -7.41 8.39 6.13
C LEU A 6 -8.87 7.94 6.22
N LEU A 7 -9.21 6.83 5.57
CA LEU A 7 -10.50 6.19 5.74
C LEU A 7 -10.47 5.39 7.06
N ALA A 8 -11.30 5.80 8.00
CA ALA A 8 -11.35 5.26 9.37
C ALA A 8 -12.78 4.88 9.79
N ASP A 9 -13.68 4.70 8.85
CA ASP A 9 -15.05 4.23 9.04
C ASP A 9 -15.36 3.06 8.11
N PHE A 10 -16.05 2.04 8.63
CA PHE A 10 -16.39 0.82 7.88
C PHE A 10 -17.07 1.10 6.55
N LYS A 11 -18.05 2.01 6.56
CA LYS A 11 -18.80 2.32 5.35
C LYS A 11 -17.97 3.05 4.31
N GLU A 12 -17.16 4.02 4.73
CA GLU A 12 -16.24 4.75 3.85
C GLU A 12 -15.24 3.80 3.18
N ILE A 13 -14.66 2.86 3.96
CA ILE A 13 -13.75 1.83 3.44
C ILE A 13 -14.49 0.94 2.43
N GLN A 14 -15.68 0.45 2.77
CA GLN A 14 -16.48 -0.39 1.88
C GLN A 14 -16.82 0.33 0.58
N ASP A 15 -17.24 1.60 0.65
CA ASP A 15 -17.62 2.39 -0.52
C ASP A 15 -16.38 2.62 -1.43
N PHE A 16 -15.21 2.90 -0.86
CA PHE A 16 -13.96 3.02 -1.64
C PHE A 16 -13.57 1.68 -2.30
N LEU A 17 -13.59 0.57 -1.56
CA LEU A 17 -13.25 -0.75 -2.11
C LEU A 17 -14.17 -1.16 -3.26
N LYS A 18 -15.45 -0.80 -3.22
CA LYS A 18 -16.38 -1.00 -4.33
C LYS A 18 -16.02 -0.19 -5.57
N VAL A 19 -15.48 1.02 -5.41
CA VAL A 19 -15.02 1.84 -6.56
C VAL A 19 -13.91 1.13 -7.31
N ILE A 20 -12.95 0.51 -6.61
CA ILE A 20 -11.80 -0.17 -7.22
C ILE A 20 -12.04 -1.66 -7.50
N GLU A 21 -13.23 -2.19 -7.18
CA GLU A 21 -13.55 -3.62 -7.32
C GLU A 21 -13.47 -4.11 -8.78
N ALA A 22 -13.80 -3.26 -9.75
CA ALA A 22 -13.73 -3.60 -11.18
C ALA A 22 -12.30 -3.65 -11.73
N SER A 23 -11.33 -3.06 -11.05
CA SER A 23 -9.94 -2.97 -11.50
C SER A 23 -9.24 -4.32 -11.41
N GLN A 24 -8.51 -4.70 -12.47
CA GLN A 24 -7.77 -5.97 -12.52
C GLN A 24 -6.38 -5.88 -11.86
N VAL A 25 -5.87 -4.66 -11.70
CA VAL A 25 -4.54 -4.37 -11.16
C VAL A 25 -4.70 -3.38 -10.00
N VAL A 26 -4.11 -3.70 -8.86
CA VAL A 26 -4.17 -2.88 -7.65
C VAL A 26 -2.78 -2.75 -7.04
N SER A 27 -2.34 -1.53 -6.81
CA SER A 27 -1.08 -1.21 -6.13
C SER A 27 -1.31 -1.10 -4.63
N VAL A 28 -0.40 -1.65 -3.83
CA VAL A 28 -0.53 -1.71 -2.38
C VAL A 28 0.81 -1.43 -1.71
N ASP A 29 0.75 -0.72 -0.58
CA ASP A 29 1.86 -0.55 0.37
C ASP A 29 1.30 -0.50 1.79
N ILE A 30 2.12 -0.78 2.83
CA ILE A 30 1.64 -0.85 4.22
C ILE A 30 2.61 -0.16 5.16
N GLU A 31 2.07 0.77 5.95
CA GLU A 31 2.79 1.35 7.07
C GLU A 31 2.47 0.64 8.38
N PHE A 32 3.51 0.35 9.16
CA PHE A 32 3.42 -0.42 10.39
C PHE A 32 4.42 0.05 11.44
N MET A 33 4.21 -0.36 12.69
CA MET A 33 5.16 -0.13 13.78
C MET A 33 5.81 -1.45 14.23
N ARG A 34 7.13 -1.43 14.42
CA ARG A 34 7.90 -2.56 14.96
C ARG A 34 8.99 -2.03 15.89
N ARG A 35 8.63 -1.62 17.10
CA ARG A 35 9.58 -1.04 18.06
C ARG A 35 10.05 -2.02 19.13
N SER A 36 9.11 -2.75 19.74
CA SER A 36 9.37 -3.65 20.88
C SER A 36 8.64 -4.98 20.75
N THR A 37 7.95 -5.21 19.64
CA THR A 37 7.16 -6.41 19.38
C THR A 37 7.88 -7.32 18.39
N TYR A 38 7.70 -8.64 18.57
CA TYR A 38 8.21 -9.63 17.61
C TYR A 38 7.48 -9.49 16.26
N PHE A 39 6.16 -9.37 16.30
CA PHE A 39 5.35 -9.14 15.10
C PHE A 39 5.17 -7.64 14.83
N PRO A 40 5.14 -7.23 13.54
CA PRO A 40 4.77 -5.88 13.18
C PRO A 40 3.32 -5.58 13.57
N GLU A 41 3.05 -4.35 13.98
CA GLU A 41 1.71 -3.85 14.28
C GLU A 41 1.21 -3.07 13.07
N PRO A 42 0.20 -3.59 12.32
CA PRO A 42 -0.36 -2.91 11.16
C PRO A 42 -0.97 -1.56 11.54
N CYS A 43 -0.75 -0.53 10.75
CA CYS A 43 -1.26 0.81 11.05
C CYS A 43 -2.09 1.40 9.91
N VAL A 44 -1.58 1.37 8.68
CA VAL A 44 -2.24 1.95 7.51
C VAL A 44 -1.95 1.09 6.30
N ILE A 45 -2.94 0.84 5.46
CA ILE A 45 -2.76 0.27 4.14
C ILE A 45 -3.11 1.32 3.08
N GLN A 46 -2.25 1.49 2.11
CA GLN A 46 -2.45 2.33 0.95
C GLN A 46 -2.83 1.47 -0.24
N ILE A 47 -3.84 1.90 -0.98
CA ILE A 47 -4.33 1.18 -2.16
C ILE A 47 -4.57 2.15 -3.30
N SER A 48 -4.19 1.74 -4.51
CA SER A 48 -4.46 2.47 -5.75
C SER A 48 -4.76 1.53 -6.90
N ASP A 49 -5.75 1.87 -7.72
CA ASP A 49 -6.01 1.24 -9.02
C ASP A 49 -5.44 2.06 -10.20
N GLY A 50 -4.67 3.11 -9.88
CA GLY A 50 -4.09 4.06 -10.83
C GLY A 50 -4.91 5.34 -11.00
N GLU A 51 -6.22 5.32 -10.79
CA GLU A 51 -7.12 6.48 -10.85
C GLU A 51 -7.62 6.87 -9.47
N ASN A 52 -8.04 5.88 -8.69
CA ASN A 52 -8.54 6.03 -7.33
C ASN A 52 -7.50 5.50 -6.33
N HIS A 53 -7.25 6.26 -5.28
CA HIS A 53 -6.29 5.88 -4.25
C HIS A 53 -6.72 6.37 -2.88
N SER A 54 -6.40 5.60 -1.85
CA SER A 54 -6.72 5.95 -0.46
C SER A 54 -5.78 5.29 0.54
N CYS A 55 -5.69 5.92 1.73
CA CYS A 55 -5.15 5.32 2.93
C CYS A 55 -6.29 4.79 3.80
N ILE A 56 -6.17 3.57 4.29
CA ILE A 56 -7.17 2.90 5.12
C ILE A 56 -6.55 2.58 6.47
N ASP A 57 -7.24 2.93 7.54
CA ASP A 57 -6.81 2.65 8.90
C ASP A 57 -6.92 1.15 9.21
N LEU A 58 -5.81 0.51 9.57
CA LEU A 58 -5.77 -0.90 9.99
C LEU A 58 -5.83 -1.08 11.51
N THR A 59 -6.02 0.00 12.27
CA THR A 59 -6.11 -0.07 13.75
C THR A 59 -7.53 -0.22 14.27
N LEU A 60 -8.52 -0.26 13.39
CA LEU A 60 -9.94 -0.41 13.76
C LEU A 60 -10.26 -1.87 14.13
N ASP A 61 -11.22 -2.06 15.01
CA ASP A 61 -11.75 -3.38 15.35
C ASP A 61 -12.88 -3.79 14.38
N ILE A 62 -12.47 -4.19 13.16
CA ILE A 62 -13.38 -4.61 12.08
C ILE A 62 -12.86 -5.85 11.36
N ASP A 63 -13.75 -6.58 10.69
CA ASP A 63 -13.39 -7.73 9.87
C ASP A 63 -12.82 -7.29 8.50
N TYR A 64 -11.53 -7.00 8.49
CA TYR A 64 -10.81 -6.62 7.26
C TYR A 64 -10.80 -7.74 6.22
N LYS A 65 -10.74 -9.01 6.62
CA LYS A 65 -10.75 -10.13 5.68
C LYS A 65 -12.01 -10.13 4.82
N LYS A 66 -13.16 -9.88 5.44
CA LYS A 66 -14.43 -9.78 4.73
C LYS A 66 -14.48 -8.56 3.81
N LEU A 67 -13.98 -7.41 4.28
CA LEU A 67 -13.97 -6.17 3.49
C LEU A 67 -13.10 -6.28 2.24
N PHE A 68 -11.89 -6.83 2.38
CA PHE A 68 -10.90 -6.86 1.29
C PHE A 68 -10.96 -8.12 0.42
N LYS A 69 -11.96 -9.00 0.66
CA LYS A 69 -12.06 -10.29 -0.03
C LYS A 69 -11.94 -10.17 -1.55
N GLU A 70 -12.71 -9.27 -2.16
CA GLU A 70 -12.76 -9.10 -3.61
C GLU A 70 -11.52 -8.35 -4.17
N ILE A 71 -10.70 -7.77 -3.30
CA ILE A 71 -9.46 -7.14 -3.69
C ILE A 71 -8.30 -8.13 -3.61
N PHE A 72 -8.08 -8.79 -2.47
CA PHE A 72 -6.88 -9.60 -2.24
C PHE A 72 -7.04 -11.09 -2.53
N PHE A 73 -8.26 -11.63 -2.51
CA PHE A 73 -8.50 -13.07 -2.64
C PHE A 73 -9.28 -13.42 -3.91
N SER A 74 -9.29 -12.53 -4.88
CA SER A 74 -9.74 -12.74 -6.26
C SER A 74 -8.54 -12.96 -7.20
N ASP A 75 -8.78 -12.95 -8.51
CA ASP A 75 -7.72 -13.11 -9.53
C ASP A 75 -7.01 -11.79 -9.90
N LYS A 76 -7.20 -10.72 -9.13
CA LYS A 76 -6.54 -9.43 -9.34
C LYS A 76 -5.02 -9.55 -9.16
N LEU A 77 -4.30 -8.78 -9.96
CA LEU A 77 -2.86 -8.61 -9.77
C LEU A 77 -2.60 -7.54 -8.71
N ILE A 78 -1.91 -7.92 -7.65
CA ILE A 78 -1.53 -7.00 -6.58
C ILE A 78 -0.06 -6.63 -6.75
N ILE A 79 0.21 -5.33 -6.93
CA ILE A 79 1.54 -4.78 -7.17
C ILE A 79 2.09 -4.16 -5.89
N PHE A 80 3.33 -4.52 -5.58
CA PHE A 80 4.11 -3.98 -4.47
C PHE A 80 5.48 -3.49 -4.93
N HIS A 81 6.19 -2.85 -4.03
CA HIS A 81 7.62 -2.62 -4.12
C HIS A 81 8.35 -3.14 -2.88
N SER A 82 9.14 -4.24 -3.01
CA SER A 82 9.81 -4.89 -1.87
C SER A 82 8.82 -5.55 -0.88
N CYS A 83 7.88 -6.34 -1.38
CA CYS A 83 6.66 -6.82 -0.73
C CYS A 83 6.85 -7.72 0.51
N ARG A 84 8.06 -8.14 0.87
CA ARG A 84 8.26 -9.18 1.90
C ARG A 84 7.61 -8.84 3.24
N GLN A 85 7.75 -7.60 3.70
CA GLN A 85 7.18 -7.18 4.99
C GLN A 85 5.67 -6.96 4.88
N ASP A 86 5.21 -6.45 3.75
CA ASP A 86 3.78 -6.25 3.47
C ASP A 86 3.03 -7.59 3.49
N LEU A 87 3.60 -8.63 2.88
CA LEU A 87 3.02 -9.98 2.90
C LEU A 87 2.97 -10.58 4.31
N GLU A 88 3.98 -10.34 5.16
CA GLU A 88 3.93 -10.72 6.58
C GLU A 88 2.74 -10.05 7.28
N ILE A 89 2.53 -8.76 7.02
CA ILE A 89 1.45 -7.98 7.62
C ILE A 89 0.09 -8.42 7.07
N LEU A 90 -0.04 -8.63 5.76
CA LEU A 90 -1.28 -9.13 5.17
C LEU A 90 -1.65 -10.48 5.76
N HIS A 91 -0.67 -11.36 5.98
CA HIS A 91 -0.92 -12.63 6.65
C HIS A 91 -1.41 -12.45 8.10
N ILE A 92 -0.86 -11.50 8.83
CA ILE A 92 -1.31 -11.17 10.21
C ILE A 92 -2.75 -10.64 10.20
N VAL A 93 -3.08 -9.72 9.29
CA VAL A 93 -4.39 -9.06 9.24
C VAL A 93 -5.48 -9.98 8.68
N PHE A 94 -5.17 -10.73 7.62
CA PHE A 94 -6.18 -11.49 6.86
C PHE A 94 -6.09 -13.02 7.07
N GLY A 95 -5.00 -13.53 7.67
CA GLY A 95 -4.75 -14.97 7.81
C GLY A 95 -4.25 -15.66 6.54
N GLU A 96 -4.16 -14.94 5.42
CA GLU A 96 -3.68 -15.41 4.11
C GLU A 96 -3.09 -14.26 3.30
N ILE A 97 -2.38 -14.57 2.22
CA ILE A 97 -1.79 -13.58 1.30
C ILE A 97 -2.47 -13.65 -0.08
N PRO A 98 -2.43 -12.57 -0.88
CA PRO A 98 -2.90 -12.60 -2.27
C PRO A 98 -2.18 -13.67 -3.09
N ARG A 99 -2.85 -14.22 -4.11
CA ARG A 99 -2.28 -15.27 -4.97
C ARG A 99 -1.46 -14.70 -6.12
N ASN A 100 -1.92 -13.61 -6.71
CA ASN A 100 -1.27 -12.97 -7.84
C ASN A 100 -0.53 -11.72 -7.35
N ILE A 101 0.78 -11.83 -7.22
CA ILE A 101 1.64 -10.75 -6.68
C ILE A 101 2.70 -10.41 -7.71
N PHE A 102 2.94 -9.10 -7.88
CA PHE A 102 4.06 -8.57 -8.65
C PHE A 102 4.88 -7.62 -7.77
N ASP A 103 6.18 -7.83 -7.68
CA ASP A 103 7.10 -6.98 -6.94
C ASP A 103 7.98 -6.20 -7.92
N THR A 104 7.76 -4.87 -7.97
CA THR A 104 8.49 -3.98 -8.88
C THR A 104 9.99 -3.88 -8.55
N GLN A 105 10.41 -4.12 -7.29
CA GLN A 105 11.84 -4.16 -6.93
C GLN A 105 12.53 -5.39 -7.51
N ILE A 106 11.87 -6.55 -7.45
CA ILE A 106 12.37 -7.80 -8.05
C ILE A 106 12.43 -7.64 -9.57
N ALA A 107 11.35 -7.17 -10.19
CA ALA A 107 11.29 -6.96 -11.64
C ALA A 107 12.39 -6.01 -12.12
N ALA A 108 12.62 -4.89 -11.43
CA ALA A 108 13.66 -3.93 -11.76
C ALA A 108 15.05 -4.59 -11.75
N SER A 109 15.33 -5.52 -10.85
CA SER A 109 16.62 -6.21 -10.80
C SER A 109 16.87 -7.09 -12.05
N PHE A 110 15.81 -7.71 -12.61
CA PHE A 110 15.91 -8.46 -13.89
C PHE A 110 16.09 -7.56 -15.10
N LEU A 111 15.65 -6.31 -15.01
CA LEU A 111 15.84 -5.30 -16.06
C LEU A 111 17.20 -4.58 -15.99
N GLY A 112 18.07 -4.98 -15.08
CA GLY A 112 19.42 -4.43 -14.93
C GLY A 112 19.54 -3.20 -14.05
N TYR A 113 18.47 -2.82 -13.34
CA TYR A 113 18.57 -1.80 -12.30
C TYR A 113 19.33 -2.33 -11.09
N LYS A 114 19.77 -1.40 -10.23
CA LYS A 114 20.50 -1.71 -8.99
C LYS A 114 19.74 -2.74 -8.14
N TYR A 115 20.45 -3.75 -7.64
CA TYR A 115 19.90 -4.73 -6.71
C TYR A 115 19.29 -4.03 -5.48
N GLN A 116 18.06 -4.41 -5.13
CA GLN A 116 17.28 -3.79 -4.06
C GLN A 116 17.12 -2.27 -4.23
N ILE A 117 16.91 -1.80 -5.46
CA ILE A 117 16.61 -0.39 -5.71
C ILE A 117 15.41 0.05 -4.90
N GLY A 118 15.48 1.21 -4.24
CA GLY A 118 14.35 1.74 -3.49
C GLY A 118 13.29 2.37 -4.40
N TYR A 119 12.03 2.33 -3.97
CA TYR A 119 10.88 2.84 -4.74
C TYR A 119 11.09 4.26 -5.28
N ALA A 120 11.40 5.22 -4.40
CA ALA A 120 11.60 6.61 -4.83
C ALA A 120 12.78 6.79 -5.79
N GLU A 121 13.84 5.98 -5.68
CA GLU A 121 14.97 5.98 -6.62
C GLU A 121 14.52 5.45 -7.98
N LEU A 122 13.73 4.37 -8.02
CA LEU A 122 13.19 3.80 -9.25
C LEU A 122 12.23 4.76 -9.95
N VAL A 123 11.31 5.37 -9.20
CA VAL A 123 10.37 6.39 -9.72
C VAL A 123 11.12 7.60 -10.27
N LYS A 124 12.18 8.05 -9.59
CA LYS A 124 13.03 9.15 -10.08
C LYS A 124 13.72 8.81 -11.39
N ILE A 125 14.27 7.60 -11.51
CA ILE A 125 14.98 7.17 -12.74
C ILE A 125 14.02 7.05 -13.93
N ILE A 126 12.82 6.47 -13.72
CA ILE A 126 11.90 6.15 -14.80
C ILE A 126 11.04 7.35 -15.19
N PHE A 127 10.57 8.12 -14.22
CA PHE A 127 9.58 9.19 -14.46
C PHE A 127 10.12 10.60 -14.23
N ASP A 128 11.34 10.77 -13.73
CA ASP A 128 11.93 12.04 -13.27
C ASP A 128 11.10 12.75 -12.18
N ILE A 129 10.43 11.97 -11.32
CA ILE A 129 9.61 12.46 -10.20
C ILE A 129 10.37 12.27 -8.89
N ASP A 130 10.46 13.34 -8.09
CA ASP A 130 11.03 13.31 -6.74
C ASP A 130 9.94 12.98 -5.72
N ILE A 131 10.09 11.85 -5.00
CA ILE A 131 9.21 11.45 -3.90
C ILE A 131 9.83 11.87 -2.57
N ASN A 132 9.04 12.59 -1.76
CA ASN A 132 9.45 12.98 -0.41
C ASN A 132 9.47 11.76 0.52
N LYS A 133 10.59 11.54 1.23
CA LYS A 133 10.80 10.42 2.17
C LYS A 133 10.76 10.84 3.65
N SER A 134 10.29 12.04 3.97
CA SER A 134 10.41 12.61 5.32
C SER A 134 9.64 11.84 6.40
N GLU A 135 8.58 11.13 6.05
CA GLU A 135 7.66 10.50 7.00
C GLU A 135 7.93 9.01 7.28
N LYS A 136 8.93 8.42 6.64
CA LYS A 136 9.26 6.97 6.77
C LYS A 136 9.43 6.48 8.21
N MET A 137 9.91 7.31 9.12
CA MET A 137 10.21 6.96 10.52
C MET A 137 9.25 7.62 11.52
N THR A 138 8.06 8.02 11.09
CA THR A 138 7.08 8.66 11.96
C THR A 138 6.26 7.65 12.78
N ASP A 139 5.46 8.14 13.70
CA ASP A 139 4.55 7.31 14.49
C ASP A 139 3.24 7.06 13.72
N TRP A 140 3.17 5.92 13.03
CA TRP A 140 2.01 5.49 12.24
C TRP A 140 0.80 5.05 13.07
N LYS A 141 0.96 4.85 14.39
CA LYS A 141 -0.15 4.55 15.31
C LYS A 141 -0.87 5.81 15.79
N LYS A 142 -0.20 6.96 15.75
CA LYS A 142 -0.80 8.22 16.19
C LYS A 142 -2.01 8.59 15.33
N ARG A 143 -3.08 9.06 15.99
CA ARG A 143 -4.28 9.59 15.32
C ARG A 143 -4.59 11.00 15.82
N PRO A 144 -5.04 11.91 14.94
CA PRO A 144 -5.12 11.75 13.50
C PRO A 144 -3.72 11.72 12.85
N LEU A 145 -3.61 11.11 11.67
CA LEU A 145 -2.42 11.26 10.82
C LEU A 145 -2.30 12.69 10.32
N SER A 146 -1.07 13.18 10.21
CA SER A 146 -0.81 14.47 9.57
C SER A 146 -1.06 14.40 8.07
N LYS A 147 -1.28 15.55 7.44
CA LYS A 147 -1.38 15.62 5.98
C LYS A 147 -0.11 15.09 5.31
N ASN A 148 1.07 15.40 5.84
CA ASN A 148 2.34 14.93 5.28
C ASN A 148 2.44 13.40 5.32
N GLN A 149 1.98 12.74 6.40
CA GLN A 149 1.94 11.28 6.48
C GLN A 149 1.00 10.68 5.41
N ILE A 150 -0.18 11.25 5.22
CA ILE A 150 -1.13 10.79 4.20
C ILE A 150 -0.55 10.99 2.80
N ASP A 151 0.01 12.17 2.51
CA ASP A 151 0.63 12.47 1.22
C ASP A 151 1.83 11.55 0.94
N TYR A 152 2.65 11.27 1.96
CA TYR A 152 3.76 10.31 1.87
C TYR A 152 3.24 8.91 1.53
N ALA A 153 2.32 8.38 2.32
CA ALA A 153 1.75 7.05 2.15
C ALA A 153 1.11 6.85 0.76
N LEU A 154 0.37 7.83 0.26
CA LEU A 154 -0.23 7.76 -1.07
C LEU A 154 0.82 7.79 -2.19
N ASN A 155 1.90 8.54 -2.02
CA ASN A 155 2.98 8.56 -3.02
C ASN A 155 3.64 7.20 -3.20
N ASP A 156 3.61 6.31 -2.20
CA ASP A 156 4.19 4.98 -2.30
C ASP A 156 3.36 4.01 -3.17
N VAL A 157 2.11 4.35 -3.52
CA VAL A 157 1.25 3.51 -4.38
C VAL A 157 0.86 4.15 -5.72
N ILE A 158 0.85 5.48 -5.84
CA ILE A 158 0.32 6.19 -7.02
C ILE A 158 1.09 5.84 -8.30
N HIS A 159 2.40 5.60 -8.20
CA HIS A 159 3.25 5.31 -9.36
C HIS A 159 3.49 3.81 -9.59
N LEU A 160 3.10 2.92 -8.65
CA LEU A 160 3.37 1.48 -8.76
C LEU A 160 2.74 0.85 -10.00
N GLY A 161 1.49 1.16 -10.29
CA GLY A 161 0.80 0.68 -11.49
C GLY A 161 1.51 1.09 -12.79
N LYS A 162 2.08 2.30 -12.83
CA LYS A 162 2.86 2.80 -13.97
C LYS A 162 4.24 2.14 -14.07
N LEU A 163 4.84 1.73 -12.95
CA LEU A 163 6.10 0.98 -12.96
C LEU A 163 5.92 -0.45 -13.48
N TYR A 164 4.73 -1.01 -13.37
CA TYR A 164 4.39 -2.33 -13.91
C TYR A 164 4.16 -2.30 -15.42
N SER A 165 3.61 -1.21 -15.98
CA SER A 165 3.26 -1.05 -17.40
C SER A 165 4.50 -0.81 -18.28
#